data_83fda8f71ab8120de9cbcf07e71ec22a
#
_entry.id   83fda8f71ab8120de9cbcf07e71ec22a
#
_cell.length_a   1.000
_cell.length_b   1.000
_cell.length_c   1.000
_cell.angle_alpha   90.00
_cell.angle_beta   90.00
_cell.angle_gamma   90.00
#
_symmetry.space_group_name_H-M   'P 1'
#
loop_
_entity.id
_entity.type
_entity.pdbx_description
1 polymer ?
#
loop_
_entity_poly.entity_id
_entity_poly.type
_entity_poly.pdbx_seq_one_letter_code
_entity_poly.pdbx_strand_id
1 'polypeptide(L)'
;EIGVRLVGSEMCIRDRLQVLLDHGADRISVNPQSLEPQVLSAIGRKHSPEDIEKAMELATSMGFPHVNMDLIAGLPADTPEGFRRTLDTCLTFGADNITVHTLSLKKGSRILLEGLPIPSAEDVAAMLDYADPALREKGFAPYYLYRQKYMSGSFENVGWCISGAEGLYNIYIMEELHSILSLGAGGSTKMVDAKRNRIERVFHPKFPLEYIQRPEKLTENLEAFRRFHQEMAR
;
A
#
# COMPACT_ATOMS: atom_id res chain seq x y z
N GLU A 1 -8.16 -4.43 2.43
CA GLU A 1 -7.64 -3.06 2.61
C GLU A 1 -8.16 -2.16 1.49
N ILE A 2 -8.80 -1.08 1.84
CA ILE A 2 -9.32 -0.12 0.86
C ILE A 2 -8.52 1.18 1.03
N GLY A 3 -7.64 1.47 0.06
CA GLY A 3 -6.96 2.76 -0.01
C GLY A 3 -7.96 3.86 -0.35
N VAL A 4 -8.33 4.68 0.62
CA VAL A 4 -9.23 5.81 0.39
C VAL A 4 -8.42 6.99 -0.11
N ARG A 5 -8.58 7.33 -1.39
CA ARG A 5 -8.07 8.57 -1.93
C ARG A 5 -9.01 9.70 -1.53
N LEU A 6 -8.62 10.45 -0.50
CA LEU A 6 -9.41 11.56 0.04
C LEU A 6 -9.38 12.74 -0.94
N VAL A 7 -10.35 12.76 -1.87
CA VAL A 7 -10.63 13.90 -2.75
C VAL A 7 -12.13 14.16 -2.65
N GLY A 8 -12.49 15.27 -2.02
CA GLY A 8 -13.88 15.68 -1.84
C GLY A 8 -14.05 16.63 -0.65
N SER A 9 -15.26 17.16 -0.43
CA SER A 9 -15.58 17.87 0.80
C SER A 9 -15.54 16.88 1.98
N GLU A 10 -15.22 17.36 3.17
CA GLU A 10 -15.13 16.56 4.41
C GLU A 10 -16.40 15.69 4.62
N MET A 11 -17.57 16.23 4.31
CA MET A 11 -18.86 15.53 4.40
C MET A 11 -18.94 14.33 3.44
N CYS A 12 -18.48 14.47 2.19
CA CYS A 12 -18.45 13.35 1.23
C CYS A 12 -17.47 12.26 1.63
N ILE A 13 -16.40 12.60 2.33
CA ILE A 13 -15.41 11.64 2.83
C ILE A 13 -16.02 10.85 3.98
N ARG A 14 -16.64 11.53 4.94
CA ARG A 14 -17.33 10.91 6.09
C ARG A 14 -18.39 9.91 5.64
N ASP A 15 -19.25 10.27 4.69
CA ASP A 15 -20.31 9.39 4.18
C ASP A 15 -19.72 8.11 3.56
N ARG A 16 -18.64 8.24 2.80
CA ARG A 16 -17.95 7.07 2.20
C ARG A 16 -17.31 6.16 3.26
N LEU A 17 -16.67 6.74 4.25
CA LEU A 17 -16.08 5.99 5.37
C LEU A 17 -17.17 5.28 6.17
N GLN A 18 -18.35 5.93 6.36
CA GLN A 18 -19.49 5.28 7.03
C GLN A 18 -19.97 4.05 6.27
N VAL A 19 -20.11 4.15 4.95
CA VAL A 19 -20.48 2.98 4.12
C VAL A 19 -19.49 1.84 4.29
N LEU A 20 -18.19 2.12 4.38
CA LEU A 20 -17.18 1.07 4.61
C LEU A 20 -17.37 0.40 5.97
N LEU A 21 -17.58 1.17 7.04
CA LEU A 21 -17.84 0.63 8.38
C LEU A 21 -19.12 -0.19 8.43
N ASP A 22 -20.21 0.29 7.82
CA ASP A 22 -21.50 -0.39 7.75
C ASP A 22 -21.41 -1.75 7.02
N HIS A 23 -20.40 -1.90 6.14
CA HIS A 23 -20.13 -3.15 5.42
C HIS A 23 -18.98 -3.98 6.03
N GLY A 24 -18.56 -3.64 7.23
CA GLY A 24 -17.59 -4.42 8.00
C GLY A 24 -16.12 -4.23 7.57
N ALA A 25 -15.79 -3.12 6.91
CA ALA A 25 -14.39 -2.76 6.70
C ALA A 25 -13.76 -2.34 8.03
N ASP A 26 -12.78 -3.08 8.49
CA ASP A 26 -12.08 -2.85 9.75
C ASP A 26 -10.74 -2.13 9.59
N ARG A 27 -10.26 -1.99 8.36
CA ARG A 27 -8.96 -1.39 8.04
C ARG A 27 -9.05 -0.43 6.87
N ILE A 28 -8.46 0.74 7.04
CA ILE A 28 -8.26 1.74 5.98
C ILE A 28 -6.80 2.19 5.92
N SER A 29 -6.44 2.81 4.80
CA SER A 29 -5.11 3.42 4.64
C SER A 29 -5.23 4.91 4.37
N VAL A 30 -4.53 5.71 5.16
CA VAL A 30 -4.31 7.15 4.94
C VAL A 30 -2.86 7.33 4.52
N ASN A 31 -2.59 7.55 3.23
CA ASN A 31 -1.27 7.38 2.63
C ASN A 31 -0.62 8.74 2.30
N PRO A 32 0.13 9.37 3.23
CA PRO A 32 0.79 10.63 3.00
C PRO A 32 1.89 10.55 1.94
N GLN A 33 2.61 9.45 1.87
CA GLN A 33 3.84 9.21 1.12
C GLN A 33 5.03 10.03 1.66
N SER A 34 4.83 11.31 1.92
CA SER A 34 5.69 12.29 2.59
C SER A 34 4.80 13.40 3.15
N LEU A 35 5.31 14.16 4.12
CA LEU A 35 4.67 15.40 4.62
C LEU A 35 5.47 16.65 4.23
N GLU A 36 6.53 16.51 3.45
CA GLU A 36 7.33 17.63 2.93
C GLU A 36 6.64 18.25 1.71
N PRO A 37 6.24 19.54 1.73
CA PRO A 37 5.48 20.16 0.64
C PRO A 37 6.21 20.12 -0.72
N GLN A 38 7.54 20.28 -0.72
CA GLN A 38 8.35 20.21 -1.94
C GLN A 38 8.34 18.80 -2.55
N VAL A 39 8.35 17.74 -1.71
CA VAL A 39 8.27 16.35 -2.14
C VAL A 39 6.90 16.05 -2.72
N LEU A 40 5.83 16.44 -2.02
CA LEU A 40 4.45 16.26 -2.49
C LEU A 40 4.22 16.95 -3.84
N SER A 41 4.73 18.18 -3.99
CA SER A 41 4.68 18.91 -5.26
C SER A 41 5.42 18.17 -6.38
N ALA A 42 6.64 17.68 -6.12
CA ALA A 42 7.45 16.96 -7.10
C ALA A 42 6.77 15.68 -7.60
N ILE A 43 6.05 14.97 -6.75
CA ILE A 43 5.31 13.75 -7.13
C ILE A 43 3.87 14.02 -7.60
N GLY A 44 3.45 15.30 -7.68
CA GLY A 44 2.13 15.71 -8.16
C GLY A 44 0.99 15.37 -7.19
N ARG A 45 1.26 15.28 -5.89
CA ARG A 45 0.25 15.15 -4.84
C ARG A 45 -0.32 16.53 -4.49
N LYS A 46 -1.62 16.58 -4.22
CA LYS A 46 -2.33 17.86 -3.97
C LYS A 46 -2.73 18.05 -2.51
N HIS A 47 -2.58 17.01 -1.67
CA HIS A 47 -2.90 17.09 -0.25
C HIS A 47 -1.78 17.80 0.51
N SER A 48 -2.12 18.44 1.59
CA SER A 48 -1.19 19.04 2.54
C SER A 48 -0.99 18.13 3.77
N PRO A 49 0.01 18.40 4.62
CA PRO A 49 0.15 17.72 5.92
C PRO A 49 -1.11 17.83 6.80
N GLU A 50 -1.76 19.00 6.79
CA GLU A 50 -3.00 19.26 7.54
C GLU A 50 -4.18 18.42 7.03
N ASP A 51 -4.22 18.12 5.73
CA ASP A 51 -5.24 17.22 5.17
C ASP A 51 -5.07 15.78 5.67
N ILE A 52 -3.82 15.34 5.86
CA ILE A 52 -3.50 14.03 6.43
C ILE A 52 -3.91 13.96 7.90
N GLU A 53 -3.57 14.98 8.69
CA GLU A 53 -3.97 15.09 10.09
C GLU A 53 -5.50 14.99 10.25
N LYS A 54 -6.25 15.81 9.52
CA LYS A 54 -7.72 15.76 9.51
C LYS A 54 -8.27 14.39 9.08
N ALA A 55 -7.63 13.74 8.10
CA ALA A 55 -8.04 12.42 7.65
C ALA A 55 -7.83 11.37 8.75
N MET A 56 -6.74 11.46 9.49
CA MET A 56 -6.45 10.57 10.63
C MET A 56 -7.42 10.81 11.79
N GLU A 57 -7.67 12.08 12.14
CA GLU A 57 -8.68 12.46 13.15
C GLU A 57 -10.07 11.92 12.77
N LEU A 58 -10.46 12.08 11.50
CA LEU A 58 -11.73 11.58 11.01
C LEU A 58 -11.82 10.06 11.11
N ALA A 59 -10.80 9.33 10.65
CA ALA A 59 -10.74 7.87 10.71
C ALA A 59 -10.87 7.36 12.15
N THR A 60 -10.13 7.97 13.07
CA THR A 60 -10.16 7.65 14.51
C THR A 60 -11.51 7.96 15.12
N SER A 61 -12.07 9.15 14.84
CA SER A 61 -13.38 9.57 15.39
C SER A 61 -14.54 8.71 14.91
N MET A 62 -14.42 8.11 13.72
CA MET A 62 -15.40 7.18 13.17
C MET A 62 -15.26 5.75 13.69
N GLY A 63 -14.18 5.44 14.44
CA GLY A 63 -13.98 4.17 15.09
C GLY A 63 -13.45 3.07 14.19
N PHE A 64 -12.65 3.39 13.15
CA PHE A 64 -11.93 2.36 12.42
C PHE A 64 -10.96 1.63 13.35
N PRO A 65 -11.05 0.30 13.44
CA PRO A 65 -10.16 -0.49 14.30
C PRO A 65 -8.70 -0.36 13.93
N HIS A 66 -8.40 -0.29 12.63
CA HIS A 66 -7.05 -0.26 12.11
C HIS A 66 -6.86 0.82 11.05
N VAL A 67 -5.79 1.60 11.19
CA VAL A 67 -5.38 2.60 10.20
C VAL A 67 -3.91 2.40 9.81
N ASN A 68 -3.68 2.19 8.52
CA ASN A 68 -2.34 2.11 7.95
C ASN A 68 -1.92 3.45 7.34
N MET A 69 -0.62 3.75 7.41
CA MET A 69 0.00 4.86 6.70
C MET A 69 1.15 4.36 5.82
N ASP A 70 1.18 4.77 4.55
CA ASP A 70 2.29 4.45 3.65
C ASP A 70 3.23 5.65 3.51
N LEU A 71 4.51 5.43 3.73
CA LEU A 71 5.61 6.36 3.50
C LEU A 71 6.52 5.82 2.40
N ILE A 72 7.18 6.71 1.67
CA ILE A 72 8.12 6.30 0.62
C ILE A 72 9.48 6.99 0.85
N ALA A 73 10.51 6.20 1.13
CA ALA A 73 11.89 6.65 1.15
C ALA A 73 12.43 6.81 -0.27
N GLY A 74 13.18 7.88 -0.52
CA GLY A 74 13.83 8.14 -1.80
C GLY A 74 12.97 8.87 -2.83
N LEU A 75 11.91 9.55 -2.43
CA LEU A 75 11.11 10.39 -3.32
C LEU A 75 11.92 11.58 -3.87
N PRO A 76 11.61 12.10 -5.10
CA PRO A 76 12.24 13.30 -5.61
C PRO A 76 12.12 14.48 -4.65
N ALA A 77 13.17 15.27 -4.54
CA ALA A 77 13.29 16.42 -3.66
C ALA A 77 13.22 16.13 -2.14
N ASP A 78 13.24 14.85 -1.74
CA ASP A 78 13.33 14.46 -0.34
C ASP A 78 14.79 14.38 0.15
N THR A 79 14.96 14.43 1.46
CA THR A 79 16.25 14.31 2.15
C THR A 79 16.09 13.40 3.35
N PRO A 80 17.18 12.84 3.92
CA PRO A 80 17.11 12.05 5.17
C PRO A 80 16.42 12.83 6.30
N GLU A 81 16.65 14.13 6.43
CA GLU A 81 16.02 14.99 7.44
C GLU A 81 14.54 15.21 7.15
N GLY A 82 14.14 15.34 5.86
CA GLY A 82 12.72 15.46 5.44
C GLY A 82 11.95 14.20 5.74
N PHE A 83 12.51 13.06 5.39
CA PHE A 83 11.93 11.76 5.71
C PHE A 83 11.79 11.53 7.21
N ARG A 84 12.82 11.90 8.01
CA ARG A 84 12.76 11.85 9.47
C ARG A 84 11.60 12.66 10.02
N ARG A 85 11.47 13.95 9.64
CA ARG A 85 10.34 14.78 10.09
C ARG A 85 9.00 14.18 9.69
N THR A 86 8.89 13.62 8.49
CA THR A 86 7.68 12.94 8.01
C THR A 86 7.33 11.76 8.91
N LEU A 87 8.28 10.86 9.17
CA LEU A 87 8.05 9.67 10.01
C LEU A 87 7.69 10.07 11.44
N ASP A 88 8.46 10.98 12.05
CA ASP A 88 8.23 11.43 13.43
C ASP A 88 6.82 12.03 13.59
N THR A 89 6.37 12.81 12.62
CA THR A 89 5.01 13.38 12.61
C THR A 89 3.96 12.28 12.44
N CYS A 90 4.14 11.35 11.48
CA CYS A 90 3.20 10.24 11.28
C CYS A 90 3.07 9.35 12.51
N LEU A 91 4.14 9.17 13.28
CA LEU A 91 4.12 8.43 14.55
C LEU A 91 3.27 9.10 15.65
N THR A 92 2.93 10.38 15.50
CA THR A 92 2.03 11.08 16.44
C THR A 92 0.56 10.94 16.09
N PHE A 93 0.21 10.52 14.87
CA PHE A 93 -1.17 10.45 14.39
C PHE A 93 -1.96 9.23 14.88
N GLY A 94 -1.30 8.29 15.59
CA GLY A 94 -1.97 7.14 16.20
C GLY A 94 -2.33 6.01 15.21
N ALA A 95 -1.68 5.94 14.03
CA ALA A 95 -1.77 4.77 13.17
C ALA A 95 -1.20 3.54 13.89
N ASP A 96 -1.80 2.39 13.69
CA ASP A 96 -1.33 1.10 14.22
C ASP A 96 -0.56 0.26 13.20
N ASN A 97 -0.51 0.73 11.95
CA ASN A 97 0.29 0.17 10.86
C ASN A 97 1.01 1.29 10.11
N ILE A 98 2.28 1.08 9.80
CA ILE A 98 3.08 1.95 8.94
C ILE A 98 3.83 1.09 7.94
N THR A 99 3.69 1.38 6.66
CA THR A 99 4.51 0.74 5.63
C THR A 99 5.54 1.73 5.13
N VAL A 100 6.82 1.36 5.26
CA VAL A 100 7.93 2.12 4.68
C VAL A 100 8.30 1.48 3.36
N HIS A 101 7.94 2.16 2.27
CA HIS A 101 8.31 1.79 0.92
C HIS A 101 9.64 2.44 0.51
N THR A 102 10.37 1.78 -0.36
CA THR A 102 11.46 2.40 -1.11
C THR A 102 11.00 2.70 -2.53
N LEU A 103 11.36 3.87 -3.04
CA LEU A 103 10.96 4.30 -4.38
C LEU A 103 11.34 3.26 -5.44
N SER A 104 10.35 2.79 -6.20
CA SER A 104 10.54 1.93 -7.37
C SER A 104 10.28 2.70 -8.65
N LEU A 105 11.30 2.80 -9.50
CA LEU A 105 11.24 3.54 -10.76
C LEU A 105 10.61 2.68 -11.86
N LYS A 106 9.31 2.86 -12.09
CA LYS A 106 8.59 2.15 -13.16
C LYS A 106 8.80 2.86 -14.50
N LYS A 107 8.98 2.06 -15.57
CA LYS A 107 8.99 2.58 -16.94
C LYS A 107 7.73 3.41 -17.20
N GLY A 108 7.89 4.65 -17.71
CA GLY A 108 6.79 5.58 -17.97
C GLY A 108 6.32 6.39 -16.75
N SER A 109 6.99 6.30 -15.60
CA SER A 109 6.73 7.23 -14.49
C SER A 109 7.20 8.64 -14.84
N ARG A 110 6.48 9.65 -14.34
CA ARG A 110 6.89 11.07 -14.51
C ARG A 110 8.32 11.32 -14.04
N ILE A 111 8.73 10.70 -12.97
CA ILE A 111 10.07 10.82 -12.39
C ILE A 111 11.13 10.50 -13.45
N LEU A 112 10.97 9.38 -14.19
CA LEU A 112 11.89 9.00 -15.25
C LEU A 112 11.74 9.86 -16.52
N LEU A 113 10.50 10.18 -16.91
CA LEU A 113 10.23 10.94 -18.13
C LEU A 113 10.71 12.38 -18.04
N GLU A 114 10.59 12.99 -16.88
CA GLU A 114 11.00 14.37 -16.60
C GLU A 114 12.43 14.46 -16.05
N GLY A 115 13.09 13.32 -15.80
CA GLY A 115 14.46 13.30 -15.27
C GLY A 115 14.58 13.92 -13.88
N LEU A 116 13.56 13.78 -13.03
CA LEU A 116 13.58 14.37 -11.70
C LEU A 116 14.72 13.78 -10.86
N PRO A 117 15.52 14.62 -10.17
CA PRO A 117 16.58 14.16 -9.30
C PRO A 117 15.98 13.38 -8.13
N ILE A 118 16.54 12.21 -7.85
CA ILE A 118 16.19 11.37 -6.70
C ILE A 118 17.37 11.30 -5.73
N PRO A 119 17.13 11.08 -4.43
CA PRO A 119 18.17 10.84 -3.44
C PRO A 119 19.11 9.70 -3.83
N SER A 120 20.36 9.78 -3.37
CA SER A 120 21.35 8.72 -3.55
C SER A 120 20.96 7.43 -2.80
N ALA A 121 21.61 6.32 -3.11
CA ALA A 121 21.39 5.09 -2.36
C ALA A 121 21.80 5.23 -0.89
N GLU A 122 22.84 6.02 -0.61
CA GLU A 122 23.30 6.34 0.74
C GLU A 122 22.26 7.15 1.52
N ASP A 123 21.62 8.15 0.87
CA ASP A 123 20.55 8.91 1.50
C ASP A 123 19.34 8.02 1.82
N VAL A 124 18.97 7.15 0.88
CA VAL A 124 17.86 6.19 1.12
C VAL A 124 18.21 5.22 2.25
N ALA A 125 19.47 4.73 2.31
CA ALA A 125 19.92 3.90 3.42
C ALA A 125 19.79 4.65 4.76
N ALA A 126 20.21 5.92 4.82
CA ALA A 126 20.08 6.74 6.03
C ALA A 126 18.62 6.96 6.45
N MET A 127 17.68 7.08 5.49
CA MET A 127 16.24 7.14 5.78
C MET A 127 15.75 5.84 6.44
N LEU A 128 16.13 4.68 5.88
CA LEU A 128 15.70 3.37 6.38
C LEU A 128 16.37 3.02 7.71
N ASP A 129 17.65 3.34 7.88
CA ASP A 129 18.39 3.16 9.13
C ASP A 129 17.79 4.00 10.27
N TYR A 130 17.19 5.14 9.96
CA TYR A 130 16.44 5.92 10.93
C TYR A 130 15.07 5.29 11.24
N ALA A 131 14.37 4.76 10.23
CA ALA A 131 13.02 4.26 10.40
C ALA A 131 12.93 3.05 11.34
N ASP A 132 13.86 2.10 11.26
CA ASP A 132 13.83 0.87 12.07
C ASP A 132 13.83 1.18 13.58
N PRO A 133 14.83 1.86 14.17
CA PRO A 133 14.83 2.16 15.59
C PRO A 133 13.68 3.07 16.01
N ALA A 134 13.28 4.05 15.20
CA ALA A 134 12.20 4.96 15.54
C ALA A 134 10.85 4.23 15.64
N LEU A 135 10.56 3.31 14.73
CA LEU A 135 9.35 2.48 14.76
C LEU A 135 9.37 1.51 15.96
N ARG A 136 10.50 0.85 16.23
CA ARG A 136 10.64 -0.07 17.38
C ARG A 136 10.46 0.65 18.71
N GLU A 137 10.99 1.85 18.86
CA GLU A 137 10.82 2.67 20.06
C GLU A 137 9.35 2.96 20.35
N LYS A 138 8.54 3.10 19.32
CA LYS A 138 7.08 3.27 19.40
C LYS A 138 6.28 1.96 19.52
N GLY A 139 6.96 0.82 19.64
CA GLY A 139 6.34 -0.49 19.83
C GLY A 139 5.90 -1.19 18.55
N PHE A 140 6.28 -0.67 17.37
CA PHE A 140 6.03 -1.36 16.12
C PHE A 140 7.02 -2.51 15.92
N ALA A 141 6.54 -3.57 15.28
CA ALA A 141 7.36 -4.68 14.82
C ALA A 141 7.14 -4.91 13.31
N PRO A 142 8.19 -5.31 12.56
CA PRO A 142 8.01 -5.69 11.16
C PRO A 142 7.20 -6.98 11.10
N TYR A 143 6.22 -7.04 10.17
CA TYR A 143 5.38 -8.23 10.02
C TYR A 143 5.32 -8.77 8.60
N TYR A 144 5.72 -7.99 7.60
CA TYR A 144 5.98 -8.45 6.23
C TYR A 144 7.02 -7.59 5.56
N LEU A 145 7.68 -8.16 4.56
CA LEU A 145 8.61 -7.43 3.71
C LEU A 145 8.52 -7.95 2.27
N TYR A 146 8.84 -7.09 1.32
CA TYR A 146 8.96 -7.49 -0.07
C TYR A 146 9.87 -6.55 -0.86
N ARG A 147 10.45 -7.08 -1.94
CA ARG A 147 11.30 -6.32 -2.84
C ARG A 147 10.68 -6.24 -4.23
N GLN A 148 10.73 -5.08 -4.84
CA GLN A 148 10.34 -4.86 -6.23
C GLN A 148 11.58 -4.70 -7.12
N LYS A 149 11.40 -4.92 -8.43
CA LYS A 149 12.43 -4.60 -9.41
C LYS A 149 12.60 -3.08 -9.53
N TYR A 150 13.82 -2.65 -9.81
CA TYR A 150 14.15 -1.22 -10.04
C TYR A 150 13.95 -0.31 -8.82
N MET A 151 14.17 -0.83 -7.63
CA MET A 151 14.20 -0.03 -6.41
C MET A 151 15.57 0.62 -6.25
N SER A 152 15.59 1.87 -5.75
CA SER A 152 16.82 2.55 -5.37
C SER A 152 17.56 1.72 -4.32
N GLY A 153 18.87 1.49 -4.50
CA GLY A 153 19.71 0.73 -3.56
C GLY A 153 19.32 -0.75 -3.37
N SER A 154 18.33 -1.28 -4.13
CA SER A 154 17.81 -2.65 -3.97
C SER A 154 17.28 -2.98 -2.57
N PHE A 155 16.81 -1.98 -1.83
CA PHE A 155 16.23 -2.13 -0.50
C PHE A 155 14.83 -2.77 -0.54
N GLU A 156 14.36 -3.25 0.62
CA GLU A 156 13.03 -3.82 0.80
C GLU A 156 11.99 -2.74 1.15
N ASN A 157 10.73 -3.07 0.88
CA ASN A 157 9.58 -2.43 1.51
C ASN A 157 9.22 -3.23 2.76
N VAL A 158 9.01 -2.56 3.88
CA VAL A 158 8.71 -3.21 5.16
C VAL A 158 7.41 -2.67 5.72
N GLY A 159 6.50 -3.58 6.05
CA GLY A 159 5.29 -3.26 6.81
C GLY A 159 5.50 -3.47 8.29
N TRP A 160 5.17 -2.45 9.06
CA TRP A 160 5.32 -2.39 10.51
C TRP A 160 3.95 -2.28 11.16
N CYS A 161 3.74 -2.94 12.28
CA CYS A 161 2.50 -2.80 13.03
C CYS A 161 2.71 -2.93 14.54
N ILE A 162 1.74 -2.41 15.30
CA ILE A 162 1.57 -2.74 16.71
C ILE A 162 1.04 -4.18 16.81
N SER A 163 1.46 -4.91 17.82
CA SER A 163 1.03 -6.31 18.03
C SER A 163 -0.49 -6.46 18.02
N GLY A 164 -0.99 -7.38 17.21
CA GLY A 164 -2.42 -7.64 17.01
C GLY A 164 -3.07 -6.81 15.90
N ALA A 165 -2.31 -5.91 15.26
CA ALA A 165 -2.78 -5.09 14.15
C ALA A 165 -2.22 -5.54 12.78
N GLU A 166 -1.74 -6.77 12.67
CA GLU A 166 -1.17 -7.32 11.44
C GLU A 166 -2.22 -7.38 10.31
N GLY A 167 -1.89 -6.85 9.15
CA GLY A 167 -2.73 -6.93 7.96
C GLY A 167 -2.65 -8.34 7.33
N LEU A 168 -3.62 -9.21 7.61
CA LEU A 168 -3.61 -10.60 7.12
C LEU A 168 -3.51 -10.69 5.58
N TYR A 169 -4.12 -9.75 4.86
CA TYR A 169 -4.01 -9.71 3.40
C TYR A 169 -2.55 -9.55 2.95
N ASN A 170 -1.78 -8.68 3.62
CA ASN A 170 -0.37 -8.46 3.29
C ASN A 170 0.46 -9.72 3.55
N ILE A 171 0.22 -10.40 4.66
CA ILE A 171 0.87 -11.66 4.98
C ILE A 171 0.54 -12.70 3.91
N TYR A 172 -0.74 -12.92 3.60
CA TYR A 172 -1.17 -13.94 2.65
C TYR A 172 -0.66 -13.71 1.23
N ILE A 173 -0.56 -12.45 0.79
CA ILE A 173 -0.06 -12.14 -0.56
C ILE A 173 1.46 -12.25 -0.64
N MET A 174 2.20 -11.86 0.40
CA MET A 174 3.66 -11.87 0.40
C MET A 174 4.23 -13.26 0.66
N GLU A 175 3.67 -13.98 1.64
CA GLU A 175 4.09 -15.35 1.98
C GLU A 175 3.46 -16.42 1.08
N GLU A 176 2.62 -16.02 0.11
CA GLU A 176 1.96 -16.93 -0.84
C GLU A 176 1.21 -18.10 -0.18
N LEU A 177 0.57 -17.81 0.96
CA LEU A 177 -0.13 -18.81 1.78
C LEU A 177 -1.49 -19.17 1.22
N HIS A 178 -2.18 -18.22 0.59
CA HIS A 178 -3.54 -18.38 0.10
C HIS A 178 -3.72 -17.92 -1.34
N SER A 179 -4.65 -18.57 -2.04
CA SER A 179 -5.16 -18.06 -3.30
C SER A 179 -5.93 -16.76 -3.09
N ILE A 180 -5.76 -15.80 -4.00
CA ILE A 180 -6.42 -14.50 -3.97
C ILE A 180 -7.23 -14.35 -5.24
N LEU A 181 -8.56 -14.35 -5.12
CA LEU A 181 -9.47 -14.06 -6.22
C LEU A 181 -9.61 -12.55 -6.38
N SER A 182 -9.13 -12.03 -7.50
CA SER A 182 -9.25 -10.61 -7.83
C SER A 182 -10.49 -10.34 -8.66
N LEU A 183 -11.15 -9.21 -8.41
CA LEU A 183 -12.26 -8.68 -9.18
C LEU A 183 -11.92 -7.30 -9.73
N GLY A 184 -12.51 -6.93 -10.86
CA GLY A 184 -12.30 -5.64 -11.48
C GLY A 184 -11.26 -5.63 -12.61
N ALA A 185 -11.27 -4.53 -13.38
CA ALA A 185 -10.34 -4.33 -14.48
C ALA A 185 -8.88 -4.31 -13.99
N GLY A 186 -8.01 -5.02 -14.71
CA GLY A 186 -6.60 -5.18 -14.35
C GLY A 186 -6.35 -6.11 -13.16
N GLY A 187 -7.38 -6.75 -12.60
CA GLY A 187 -7.25 -7.71 -11.51
C GLY A 187 -6.38 -8.91 -11.90
N SER A 188 -5.58 -9.37 -10.96
CA SER A 188 -4.72 -10.56 -11.09
C SER A 188 -5.09 -11.57 -10.02
N THR A 189 -5.85 -12.58 -10.39
CA THR A 189 -6.15 -13.71 -9.50
C THR A 189 -4.90 -14.58 -9.39
N LYS A 190 -4.45 -14.81 -8.17
CA LYS A 190 -3.32 -15.68 -7.82
C LYS A 190 -3.86 -16.95 -7.18
N MET A 191 -3.53 -18.09 -7.73
CA MET A 191 -3.89 -19.42 -7.22
C MET A 191 -2.64 -20.07 -6.65
N VAL A 192 -2.71 -20.54 -5.40
CA VAL A 192 -1.57 -21.07 -4.65
C VAL A 192 -1.87 -22.48 -4.16
N ASP A 193 -0.99 -23.42 -4.48
CA ASP A 193 -0.88 -24.73 -3.86
C ASP A 193 0.46 -24.82 -3.12
N ALA A 194 0.45 -24.44 -1.85
CA ALA A 194 1.65 -24.42 -1.02
C ALA A 194 2.27 -25.82 -0.84
N LYS A 195 1.46 -26.89 -0.86
CA LYS A 195 1.95 -28.27 -0.70
C LYS A 195 2.80 -28.73 -1.89
N ARG A 196 2.43 -28.27 -3.11
CA ARG A 196 3.13 -28.63 -4.35
C ARG A 196 4.04 -27.52 -4.86
N ASN A 197 4.18 -26.42 -4.12
CA ASN A 197 4.92 -25.22 -4.54
C ASN A 197 4.50 -24.72 -5.94
N ARG A 198 3.18 -24.73 -6.20
CA ARG A 198 2.61 -24.36 -7.51
C ARG A 198 1.84 -23.06 -7.37
N ILE A 199 2.18 -22.09 -8.22
CA ILE A 199 1.50 -20.80 -8.28
C ILE A 199 1.09 -20.53 -9.73
N GLU A 200 -0.18 -20.24 -9.94
CA GLU A 200 -0.73 -19.82 -11.21
C GLU A 200 -1.42 -18.47 -11.11
N ARG A 201 -1.48 -17.75 -12.22
CA ARG A 201 -2.15 -16.45 -12.30
C ARG A 201 -3.03 -16.37 -13.54
N VAL A 202 -4.23 -15.80 -13.34
CA VAL A 202 -5.11 -15.41 -14.44
C VAL A 202 -5.45 -13.92 -14.29
N PHE A 203 -5.61 -13.25 -15.42
CA PHE A 203 -5.73 -11.79 -15.45
C PHE A 203 -7.05 -11.39 -16.07
N HIS A 204 -7.64 -10.33 -15.50
CA HIS A 204 -8.75 -9.62 -16.11
C HIS A 204 -8.26 -8.60 -17.16
N PRO A 205 -9.12 -8.22 -18.12
CA PRO A 205 -8.81 -7.13 -19.03
C PRO A 205 -8.35 -5.88 -18.29
N LYS A 206 -7.32 -5.23 -18.82
CA LYS A 206 -6.65 -4.11 -18.12
C LYS A 206 -7.50 -2.86 -18.03
N PHE A 207 -8.30 -2.61 -19.08
CA PHE A 207 -9.08 -1.39 -19.18
C PHE A 207 -10.52 -1.61 -18.71
N PRO A 208 -11.13 -0.65 -17.96
CA PRO A 208 -12.49 -0.80 -17.43
C PRO A 208 -13.54 -1.09 -18.51
N LEU A 209 -13.47 -0.41 -19.65
CA LEU A 209 -14.43 -0.63 -20.75
C LEU A 209 -14.34 -2.06 -21.30
N GLU A 210 -13.11 -2.55 -21.54
CA GLU A 210 -12.88 -3.91 -22.02
C GLU A 210 -13.36 -4.95 -21.00
N TYR A 211 -13.13 -4.69 -19.70
CA TYR A 211 -13.60 -5.58 -18.63
C TYR A 211 -15.14 -5.70 -18.62
N ILE A 212 -15.85 -4.59 -18.82
CA ILE A 212 -17.32 -4.58 -18.86
C ILE A 212 -17.85 -5.27 -20.13
N GLN A 213 -17.17 -5.09 -21.27
CA GLN A 213 -17.59 -5.65 -22.57
C GLN A 213 -17.24 -7.14 -22.73
N ARG A 214 -16.44 -7.72 -21.85
CA ARG A 214 -15.98 -9.12 -21.93
C ARG A 214 -16.32 -9.93 -20.67
N PRO A 215 -17.62 -10.07 -20.33
CA PRO A 215 -18.06 -10.81 -19.14
C PRO A 215 -17.66 -12.31 -19.19
N GLU A 216 -17.49 -12.89 -20.39
CA GLU A 216 -17.01 -14.25 -20.58
C GLU A 216 -15.63 -14.45 -19.94
N LYS A 217 -14.77 -13.43 -19.94
CA LYS A 217 -13.43 -13.52 -19.35
C LYS A 217 -13.48 -13.68 -17.82
N LEU A 218 -14.48 -13.09 -17.16
CA LEU A 218 -14.71 -13.30 -15.73
C LEU A 218 -15.08 -14.76 -15.46
N THR A 219 -15.99 -15.32 -16.26
CA THR A 219 -16.41 -16.73 -16.16
C THR A 219 -15.23 -17.67 -16.36
N GLU A 220 -14.43 -17.47 -17.42
CA GLU A 220 -13.21 -18.27 -17.69
C GLU A 220 -12.23 -18.25 -16.51
N ASN A 221 -11.99 -17.08 -15.91
CA ASN A 221 -11.09 -16.92 -14.77
C ASN A 221 -11.65 -17.63 -13.50
N LEU A 222 -12.96 -17.56 -13.26
CA LEU A 222 -13.60 -18.29 -12.15
C LEU A 222 -13.55 -19.81 -12.36
N GLU A 223 -13.72 -20.28 -13.58
CA GLU A 223 -13.59 -21.71 -13.90
C GLU A 223 -12.15 -22.20 -13.74
N ALA A 224 -11.16 -21.40 -14.16
CA ALA A 224 -9.75 -21.70 -13.94
C ALA A 224 -9.44 -21.79 -12.43
N PHE A 225 -9.94 -20.85 -11.64
CA PHE A 225 -9.82 -20.86 -10.17
C PHE A 225 -10.44 -22.13 -9.57
N ARG A 226 -11.64 -22.49 -9.98
CA ARG A 226 -12.32 -23.72 -9.50
C ARG A 226 -11.56 -24.99 -9.88
N ARG A 227 -11.12 -25.13 -11.12
CA ARG A 227 -10.33 -26.30 -11.58
C ARG A 227 -9.05 -26.46 -10.76
N PHE A 228 -8.30 -25.36 -10.56
CA PHE A 228 -7.07 -25.41 -9.78
C PHE A 228 -7.32 -25.97 -8.38
N HIS A 229 -8.37 -25.50 -7.67
CA HIS A 229 -8.68 -25.99 -6.33
C HIS A 229 -9.25 -27.40 -6.30
N GLN A 230 -9.95 -27.83 -7.33
CA GLN A 230 -10.40 -29.23 -7.47
C GLN A 230 -9.21 -30.20 -7.68
N GLU A 231 -8.16 -29.76 -8.40
CA GLU A 231 -6.93 -30.53 -8.56
C GLU A 231 -6.15 -30.65 -7.24
N MET A 232 -6.18 -29.60 -6.41
CA MET A 232 -5.53 -29.62 -5.08
C MET A 232 -6.19 -30.61 -4.10
N ALA A 233 -7.49 -30.85 -4.25
CA ALA A 233 -8.28 -31.72 -3.37
C ALA A 233 -8.10 -33.22 -3.67
N ARG A 234 -7.44 -33.53 -4.77
CA ARG A 234 -7.06 -34.89 -5.19
C ARG A 234 -5.64 -35.25 -4.77
#